data_8dfe0f86b5477b923e842ffffc95f815
#
_entry.id   8dfe0f86b5477b923e842ffffc95f815
#
_cell.length_a   1.000
_cell.length_b   1.000
_cell.length_c   1.000
_cell.angle_alpha   90.00
_cell.angle_beta   90.00
_cell.angle_gamma   90.00
#
_symmetry.space_group_name_H-M   'P 1'
#
loop_
_entity.id
_entity.type
_entity.pdbx_description
1 polymer ?
#
loop_
_entity_poly.entity_id
_entity_poly.type
_entity_poly.pdbx_seq_one_letter_code
_entity_poly.pdbx_strand_id
1 'polypeptide(L)' 'MIREYEEMQVEKWVNLEDVAEHLSISQDTVRTWIKEGKLPVYRAGKRYKFKISEVDEWVREGKIQE' A
#
# COMPACT_ATOMS: atom_id res chain seq x y z
N MET A 1 -3.61 28.77 -0.54
CA MET A 1 -2.42 28.43 -0.68
C MET A 1 -2.02 27.30 0.15
N ILE A 2 -2.05 27.40 1.30
CA ILE A 2 -1.72 26.35 2.08
C ILE A 2 -2.54 25.16 1.89
N ARG A 3 -3.72 25.35 1.46
CA ARG A 3 -4.61 24.35 1.23
C ARG A 3 -4.16 23.40 0.18
N GLU A 4 -3.65 23.86 -0.90
CA GLU A 4 -3.17 23.02 -1.93
C GLU A 4 -2.05 22.16 -1.42
N TYR A 5 -1.22 22.75 -0.60
CA TYR A 5 -0.12 22.03 -0.08
C TYR A 5 -0.60 20.92 0.82
N GLU A 6 -1.62 21.18 1.59
CA GLU A 6 -2.15 20.17 2.45
C GLU A 6 -2.74 19.03 1.68
N GLU A 7 -3.40 19.33 0.60
CA GLU A 7 -3.99 18.28 -0.19
C GLU A 7 -2.96 17.38 -0.78
N MET A 8 -1.82 17.93 -1.13
CA MET A 8 -0.79 17.11 -1.69
C MET A 8 -0.22 16.18 -0.65
N GLN A 9 -0.35 16.51 0.61
CA GLN A 9 0.18 15.67 1.65
C GLN A 9 -0.79 14.66 2.16
N VAL A 10 -2.05 14.80 1.83
CA VAL A 10 -3.07 13.90 2.29
C VAL A 10 -3.30 12.84 1.25
N GLU A 11 -2.99 11.62 1.59
CA GLU A 11 -3.17 10.53 0.66
C GLU A 11 -4.23 9.62 1.21
N LYS A 12 -5.16 9.21 0.37
CA LYS A 12 -6.21 8.33 0.80
C LYS A 12 -5.70 6.97 1.14
N TRP A 13 -6.33 6.38 2.13
CA TRP A 13 -6.05 5.00 2.45
C TRP A 13 -6.75 4.13 1.42
N VAL A 14 -6.13 3.05 1.03
CA VAL A 14 -6.73 2.14 0.07
C VAL A 14 -6.79 0.74 0.66
N ASN A 15 -7.55 -0.11 0.03
CA ASN A 15 -7.78 -1.46 0.50
C ASN A 15 -6.85 -2.44 -0.18
N LEU A 16 -6.89 -3.69 0.27
CA LEU A 16 -6.03 -4.72 -0.26
C LEU A 16 -6.27 -4.94 -1.76
N GLU A 17 -7.51 -4.96 -2.17
CA GLU A 17 -7.78 -5.19 -3.58
C GLU A 17 -7.28 -4.02 -4.43
N ASP A 18 -7.22 -2.81 -3.86
CA ASP A 18 -6.69 -1.68 -4.61
C ASP A 18 -5.20 -1.83 -4.84
N VAL A 19 -4.49 -2.35 -3.85
CA VAL A 19 -3.06 -2.57 -3.99
C VAL A 19 -2.81 -3.64 -5.05
N ALA A 20 -3.59 -4.71 -5.01
CA ALA A 20 -3.43 -5.78 -5.97
C ALA A 20 -3.64 -5.26 -7.39
N GLU A 21 -4.65 -4.45 -7.57
CA GLU A 21 -4.94 -3.89 -8.87
C GLU A 21 -3.84 -2.94 -9.29
N HIS A 22 -3.40 -2.10 -8.39
CA HIS A 22 -2.35 -1.12 -8.67
C HIS A 22 -1.07 -1.79 -9.12
N LEU A 23 -0.71 -2.90 -8.51
CA LEU A 23 0.50 -3.61 -8.85
C LEU A 23 0.29 -4.69 -9.89
N SER A 24 -0.95 -4.90 -10.31
CA SER A 24 -1.29 -5.92 -11.30
C SER A 24 -0.92 -7.31 -10.83
N ILE A 25 -1.21 -7.60 -9.58
CA ILE A 25 -0.93 -8.92 -9.03
C ILE A 25 -2.21 -9.43 -8.35
N SER A 26 -2.19 -10.69 -7.96
CA SER A 26 -3.37 -11.26 -7.34
C SER A 26 -3.49 -10.81 -5.89
N GLN A 27 -4.70 -10.84 -5.38
CA GLN A 27 -4.92 -10.49 -3.99
C GLN A 27 -4.24 -11.48 -3.07
N ASP A 28 -4.16 -12.73 -3.48
CA ASP A 28 -3.48 -13.74 -2.67
C ASP A 28 -2.02 -13.41 -2.50
N THR A 29 -1.39 -12.88 -3.52
CA THR A 29 0.01 -12.48 -3.41
C THR A 29 0.16 -11.36 -2.39
N VAL A 30 -0.76 -10.39 -2.40
CA VAL A 30 -0.71 -9.31 -1.43
C VAL A 30 -0.88 -9.87 -0.02
N ARG A 31 -1.81 -10.79 0.16
CA ARG A 31 -2.03 -11.38 1.48
C ARG A 31 -0.80 -12.12 1.96
N THR A 32 -0.13 -12.81 1.07
CA THR A 32 1.08 -13.53 1.42
C THR A 32 2.16 -12.56 1.90
N TRP A 33 2.32 -11.45 1.19
CA TRP A 33 3.32 -10.47 1.57
C TRP A 33 3.01 -9.85 2.94
N ILE A 34 1.73 -9.64 3.23
CA ILE A 34 1.33 -9.12 4.52
C ILE A 34 1.68 -10.12 5.60
N LYS A 35 1.35 -11.38 5.35
CA LYS A 35 1.60 -12.42 6.31
C LYS A 35 3.08 -12.57 6.59
N GLU A 36 3.90 -12.37 5.59
CA GLU A 36 5.33 -12.48 5.75
C GLU A 36 5.97 -11.22 6.29
N GLY A 37 5.17 -10.18 6.51
CA GLY A 37 5.71 -8.96 7.10
C GLY A 37 6.56 -8.15 6.16
N LYS A 38 6.31 -8.28 4.86
CA LYS A 38 7.14 -7.58 3.89
C LYS A 38 6.57 -6.27 3.41
N LEU A 39 5.27 -6.21 3.26
CA LEU A 39 4.61 -5.06 2.65
C LEU A 39 4.22 -4.03 3.70
N PRO A 40 4.44 -2.74 3.45
CA PRO A 40 3.98 -1.74 4.42
C PRO A 40 2.47 -1.75 4.49
N VAL A 41 1.94 -2.06 5.64
CA VAL A 41 0.52 -2.21 5.83
C VAL A 41 0.12 -1.70 7.20
N TYR A 42 -1.09 -1.15 7.28
CA TYR A 42 -1.63 -0.66 8.53
C TYR A 42 -2.97 -1.36 8.77
N ARG A 43 -3.36 -1.44 10.00
CA ARG A 43 -4.61 -2.08 10.33
C ARG A 43 -5.59 -1.07 10.89
N ALA A 44 -6.80 -1.13 10.38
CA ALA A 44 -7.88 -0.30 10.89
C ALA A 44 -8.99 -1.28 11.26
N GLY A 45 -9.04 -1.66 12.53
CA GLY A 45 -9.98 -2.67 12.98
C GLY A 45 -9.60 -4.00 12.35
N LYS A 46 -10.51 -4.59 11.63
CA LYS A 46 -10.27 -5.87 11.01
C LYS A 46 -9.81 -5.76 9.57
N ARG A 47 -9.60 -4.53 9.09
CA ARG A 47 -9.23 -4.36 7.71
C ARG A 47 -7.82 -3.88 7.57
N TYR A 48 -7.19 -4.25 6.47
CA TYR A 48 -5.87 -3.76 6.14
C TYR A 48 -6.02 -2.50 5.32
N LYS A 49 -5.16 -1.54 5.58
CA LYS A 49 -5.15 -0.29 4.84
C LYS A 49 -3.74 0.02 4.40
N PHE A 50 -3.63 0.66 3.25
CA PHE A 50 -2.34 0.93 2.64
C PHE A 50 -2.28 2.34 2.11
N LYS A 51 -1.06 2.84 1.95
CA LYS A 51 -0.82 4.09 1.26
C LYS A 51 -0.08 3.75 -0.02
N ILE A 52 -0.65 4.14 -1.15
CA ILE A 52 -0.07 3.77 -2.43
C ILE A 52 1.35 4.29 -2.58
N SER A 53 1.62 5.48 -2.07
CA SER A 53 2.97 6.03 -2.18
C SER A 53 3.99 5.15 -1.47
N GLU A 54 3.60 4.59 -0.33
CA GLU A 54 4.51 3.72 0.41
C GLU A 54 4.68 2.39 -0.30
N VAL A 55 3.63 1.90 -0.92
CA VAL A 55 3.70 0.65 -1.66
C VAL A 55 4.64 0.84 -2.85
N ASP A 56 4.50 1.96 -3.56
CA ASP A 56 5.36 2.24 -4.70
C ASP A 56 6.82 2.36 -4.29
N GLU A 57 7.05 3.02 -3.18
CA GLU A 57 8.40 3.18 -2.69
C GLU A 57 9.01 1.83 -2.36
N TRP A 58 8.23 0.98 -1.72
CA TRP A 58 8.68 -0.36 -1.35
C TRP A 58 9.05 -1.17 -2.58
N VAL A 59 8.24 -1.05 -3.64
CA VAL A 59 8.52 -1.74 -4.88
C VAL A 59 9.78 -1.18 -5.53
N ARG A 60 9.89 0.15 -5.56
CA ARG A 60 11.04 0.79 -6.17
C ARG A 60 12.34 0.44 -5.49
N GLU A 61 12.28 0.20 -4.20
CA GLU A 61 13.48 -0.13 -3.47
C GLU A 61 13.89 -1.58 -3.68
N GLY A 62 13.10 -2.32 -4.43
CA GLY A 62 13.46 -3.69 -4.74
C GLY A 62 13.36 -4.63 -3.57
N LYS A 63 12.47 -4.34 -2.65
CA LYS A 63 12.34 -5.18 -1.48
C LYS A 63 11.49 -6.40 -1.71
N ILE A 64 10.89 -6.51 -2.88
CA ILE A 64 10.13 -7.69 -3.22
C ILE A 64 11.13 -8.76 -3.57
N GLN A 65 11.06 -9.86 -2.87
CA GLN A 65 11.96 -10.97 -3.13
C GLN A 65 11.17 -12.11 -3.66
N GLU A 66 11.66 -12.75 -4.66
CA GLU A 66 10.97 -13.87 -5.24
C GLU A 66 11.25 -15.15 -4.54
#